data_ecf0d9e7beb83c928fcd3c88658eecae
#
_entry.id   ecf0d9e7beb83c928fcd3c88658eecae
#
_cell.length_a   1.000
_cell.length_b   1.000
_cell.length_c   1.000
_cell.angle_alpha   90.00
_cell.angle_beta   90.00
_cell.angle_gamma   90.00
#
_symmetry.space_group_name_H-M   'P 1'
#
loop_
_entity.id
_entity.type
_entity.pdbx_description
1 polymer ?
#
loop_
_entity_poly.entity_id
_entity_poly.type
_entity_poly.pdbx_seq_one_letter_code
_entity_poly.pdbx_strand_id
1 'polypeptide(L)'
;ARTDVGSGMVGELAEAMPWEAFADHVKAVLGCGAVKHTAPVHKEVKRIAVCGGSGAFLISDAKRVKADVYVTSDVKYHEYFQAAGQVQILDVGHFESEWQTSALIANKINEKFPKFAVHLSTIQTNPVTYR
;
A
#
# COMPACT_ATOMS: atom_id res chain seq x y z
N ALA A 1 -21.36 -5.96 -12.82
CA ALA A 1 -20.21 -5.34 -12.16
C ALA A 1 -19.11 -5.11 -13.19
N ARG A 2 -18.40 -3.98 -13.12
CA ARG A 2 -17.25 -3.72 -14.00
C ARG A 2 -16.11 -4.63 -13.56
N THR A 3 -15.47 -5.29 -14.52
CA THR A 3 -14.36 -6.21 -14.26
C THR A 3 -12.99 -5.52 -14.18
N ASP A 4 -12.96 -4.23 -14.56
CA ASP A 4 -11.78 -3.37 -14.64
C ASP A 4 -11.64 -2.41 -13.44
N VAL A 5 -12.49 -2.52 -12.44
CA VAL A 5 -12.51 -1.68 -11.23
C VAL A 5 -12.51 -2.57 -9.99
N GLY A 6 -11.63 -2.29 -9.06
CA GLY A 6 -11.51 -3.01 -7.80
C GLY A 6 -10.93 -2.14 -6.69
N SER A 7 -10.97 -2.64 -5.46
CA SER A 7 -10.44 -1.94 -4.28
C SER A 7 -8.95 -2.16 -4.04
N GLY A 8 -8.25 -2.84 -4.91
CA GLY A 8 -6.82 -3.10 -4.79
C GLY A 8 -6.20 -3.38 -6.14
N MET A 9 -4.90 -3.55 -6.15
CA MET A 9 -4.13 -3.84 -7.34
C MET A 9 -3.10 -4.93 -7.06
N VAL A 10 -2.77 -5.71 -8.10
CA VAL A 10 -1.66 -6.65 -8.07
C VAL A 10 -0.70 -6.30 -9.20
N GLY A 11 0.59 -6.30 -8.90
CA GLY A 11 1.65 -6.05 -9.84
C GLY A 11 2.85 -6.96 -9.59
N GLU A 12 3.80 -6.92 -10.51
CA GLU A 12 5.08 -7.60 -10.35
C GLU A 12 6.21 -6.58 -10.47
N LEU A 13 7.21 -6.72 -9.61
CA LEU A 13 8.47 -6.01 -9.76
C LEU A 13 9.19 -6.50 -11.02
N ALA A 14 9.95 -5.64 -11.66
CA ALA A 14 10.74 -6.03 -12.83
C ALA A 14 11.68 -7.20 -12.49
N GLU A 15 12.31 -7.12 -11.32
CA GLU A 15 13.15 -8.19 -10.75
C GLU A 15 12.72 -8.46 -9.31
N ALA A 16 12.90 -9.69 -8.84
CA ALA A 16 12.71 -10.02 -7.44
C ALA A 16 13.75 -9.28 -6.59
N MET A 17 13.38 -8.89 -5.38
CA MET A 17 14.30 -8.23 -4.46
C MET A 17 14.16 -8.81 -3.05
N PRO A 18 15.22 -8.72 -2.23
CA PRO A 18 15.14 -9.14 -0.83
C PRO A 18 14.00 -8.44 -0.09
N TRP A 19 13.33 -9.18 0.79
CA TRP A 19 12.20 -8.66 1.58
C TRP A 19 12.56 -7.37 2.32
N GLU A 20 13.70 -7.35 2.99
CA GLU A 20 14.13 -6.19 3.78
C GLU A 20 14.31 -4.95 2.89
N ALA A 21 14.91 -5.14 1.71
CA ALA A 21 15.09 -4.05 0.75
C ALA A 21 13.75 -3.55 0.21
N PHE A 22 12.78 -4.45 -0.01
CA PHE A 22 11.42 -4.06 -0.41
C PHE A 22 10.71 -3.27 0.69
N ALA A 23 10.77 -3.73 1.94
CA ALA A 23 10.15 -3.03 3.06
C ALA A 23 10.76 -1.63 3.27
N ASP A 24 12.07 -1.50 3.19
CA ASP A 24 12.77 -0.22 3.26
C ASP A 24 12.40 0.71 2.09
N HIS A 25 12.30 0.17 0.89
CA HIS A 25 11.85 0.90 -0.29
C HIS A 25 10.43 1.44 -0.11
N VAL A 26 9.48 0.61 0.30
CA VAL A 26 8.09 1.02 0.56
C VAL A 26 8.05 2.09 1.64
N LYS A 27 8.78 1.89 2.74
CA LYS A 27 8.88 2.85 3.84
C LYS A 27 9.39 4.21 3.37
N ALA A 28 10.43 4.22 2.54
CA ALA A 28 11.02 5.45 1.99
C ALA A 28 10.06 6.16 1.02
N VAL A 29 9.44 5.43 0.09
CA VAL A 29 8.54 6.00 -0.93
C VAL A 29 7.28 6.58 -0.32
N LEU A 30 6.70 5.91 0.68
CA LEU A 30 5.49 6.37 1.35
C LEU A 30 5.75 7.35 2.49
N GLY A 31 7.00 7.50 2.92
CA GLY A 31 7.39 8.39 4.03
C GLY A 31 6.97 7.84 5.40
N CYS A 32 6.93 6.51 5.56
CA CYS A 32 6.49 5.87 6.79
C CYS A 32 7.50 6.08 7.94
N GLY A 33 7.05 6.56 9.09
CA GLY A 33 7.86 6.62 10.31
C GLY A 33 8.17 5.23 10.86
N ALA A 34 7.19 4.32 10.78
CA ALA A 34 7.31 2.91 11.14
C ALA A 34 6.36 2.08 10.29
N VAL A 35 6.64 0.79 10.16
CA VAL A 35 5.75 -0.18 9.51
C VAL A 35 5.54 -1.38 10.43
N LYS A 36 4.36 -2.00 10.35
CA LYS A 36 4.07 -3.28 11.03
C LYS A 36 4.03 -4.37 9.97
N HIS A 37 4.54 -5.54 10.26
CA HIS A 37 4.52 -6.64 9.31
C HIS A 37 4.42 -8.01 9.99
N THR A 38 3.93 -9.00 9.26
CA THR A 38 4.05 -10.41 9.66
C THR A 38 5.50 -10.89 9.48
N ALA A 39 5.85 -12.01 10.12
CA ALA A 39 7.13 -12.64 9.85
C ALA A 39 7.30 -12.89 8.34
N PRO A 40 8.53 -12.73 7.80
CA PRO A 40 8.80 -12.98 6.40
C PRO A 40 8.41 -14.41 5.98
N VAL A 41 7.66 -14.53 4.90
CA VAL A 41 7.29 -15.82 4.29
C VAL A 41 8.30 -16.18 3.20
N HIS A 42 8.76 -15.18 2.46
CA HIS A 42 9.71 -15.31 1.36
C HIS A 42 10.96 -14.49 1.64
N LYS A 43 12.14 -14.98 1.26
CA LYS A 43 13.39 -14.23 1.31
C LYS A 43 13.44 -13.13 0.25
N GLU A 44 12.87 -13.41 -0.92
CA GLU A 44 12.74 -12.49 -2.03
C GLU A 44 11.27 -12.34 -2.40
N VAL A 45 10.91 -11.15 -2.84
CA VAL A 45 9.54 -10.78 -3.19
C VAL A 45 9.51 -10.21 -4.61
N LYS A 46 8.49 -10.56 -5.37
CA LYS A 46 8.28 -10.08 -6.74
C LYS A 46 6.83 -9.70 -7.00
N ARG A 47 5.87 -10.52 -6.55
CA ARG A 47 4.45 -10.30 -6.79
C ARG A 47 3.83 -9.57 -5.61
N ILE A 48 3.41 -8.33 -5.83
CA ILE A 48 2.95 -7.42 -4.79
C ILE A 48 1.46 -7.13 -4.98
N ALA A 49 0.68 -7.29 -3.91
CA ALA A 49 -0.68 -6.78 -3.83
C ALA A 49 -0.69 -5.50 -3.01
N VAL A 50 -1.53 -4.54 -3.38
CA VAL A 50 -1.65 -3.26 -2.66
C VAL A 50 -3.11 -2.87 -2.49
N CYS A 51 -3.42 -2.26 -1.34
CA CYS A 51 -4.68 -1.55 -1.12
C CYS A 51 -4.43 -0.43 -0.11
N GLY A 52 -4.54 0.82 -0.53
CA GLY A 52 -4.45 1.98 0.37
C GLY A 52 -5.59 1.98 1.39
N GLY A 53 -5.35 2.62 2.54
CA GLY A 53 -6.30 2.64 3.64
C GLY A 53 -6.55 1.27 4.27
N SER A 54 -7.71 1.10 4.88
CA SER A 54 -8.10 -0.13 5.60
C SER A 54 -8.40 -1.30 4.64
N GLY A 55 -7.39 -2.10 4.32
CA GLY A 55 -7.47 -3.17 3.34
C GLY A 55 -7.53 -4.60 3.90
N ALA A 56 -7.72 -4.81 5.20
CA ALA A 56 -7.71 -6.16 5.78
C ALA A 56 -8.69 -7.14 5.13
N PHE A 57 -9.80 -6.64 4.57
CA PHE A 57 -10.82 -7.45 3.88
C PHE A 57 -10.32 -8.11 2.58
N LEU A 58 -9.20 -7.64 2.01
CA LEU A 58 -8.58 -8.21 0.80
C LEU A 58 -7.44 -9.20 1.08
N ILE A 59 -7.12 -9.52 2.34
CA ILE A 59 -6.04 -10.47 2.67
C ILE A 59 -6.27 -11.82 1.98
N SER A 60 -7.52 -12.30 1.94
CA SER A 60 -7.85 -13.55 1.26
C SER A 60 -7.68 -13.46 -0.26
N ASP A 61 -7.94 -12.31 -0.85
CA ASP A 61 -7.73 -12.07 -2.28
C ASP A 61 -6.24 -12.01 -2.60
N ALA A 62 -5.43 -11.34 -1.78
CA ALA A 62 -3.98 -11.30 -1.92
C ALA A 62 -3.36 -12.71 -1.91
N LYS A 63 -3.85 -13.59 -1.02
CA LYS A 63 -3.46 -15.00 -1.02
C LYS A 63 -3.89 -15.72 -2.29
N ARG A 64 -5.15 -15.54 -2.72
CA ARG A 64 -5.69 -16.18 -3.92
C ARG A 64 -4.90 -15.85 -5.18
N VAL A 65 -4.42 -14.61 -5.30
CA VAL A 65 -3.56 -14.18 -6.41
C VAL A 65 -2.08 -14.50 -6.20
N LYS A 66 -1.75 -15.22 -5.11
CA LYS A 66 -0.38 -15.63 -4.77
C LYS A 66 0.58 -14.44 -4.70
N ALA A 67 0.18 -13.35 -4.06
CA ALA A 67 1.07 -12.24 -3.78
C ALA A 67 2.09 -12.68 -2.72
N ASP A 68 3.35 -12.30 -2.92
CA ASP A 68 4.41 -12.52 -1.92
C ASP A 68 4.19 -11.56 -0.73
N VAL A 69 3.83 -10.31 -1.04
CA VAL A 69 3.55 -9.26 -0.06
C VAL A 69 2.22 -8.58 -0.37
N TYR A 70 1.49 -8.27 0.68
CA TYR A 70 0.31 -7.41 0.65
C TYR A 70 0.56 -6.14 1.44
N VAL A 71 0.65 -5.01 0.75
CA VAL A 71 0.85 -3.68 1.33
C VAL A 71 -0.51 -3.03 1.55
N THR A 72 -0.82 -2.67 2.80
CA THR A 72 -2.10 -2.07 3.20
C THR A 72 -1.96 -1.32 4.52
N SER A 73 -3.07 -0.95 5.18
CA SER A 73 -3.05 -0.33 6.50
C SER A 73 -4.21 -0.77 7.38
N ASP A 74 -4.21 -0.31 8.64
CA ASP A 74 -5.24 -0.55 9.67
C ASP A 74 -5.54 -2.03 9.93
N VAL A 75 -4.54 -2.88 9.81
CA VAL A 75 -4.69 -4.30 10.10
C VAL A 75 -4.75 -4.51 11.61
N LYS A 76 -5.84 -5.08 12.11
CA LYS A 76 -6.03 -5.40 13.53
C LYS A 76 -5.25 -6.66 13.90
N TYR A 77 -4.91 -6.77 15.18
CA TYR A 77 -4.11 -7.89 15.71
C TYR A 77 -4.56 -9.25 15.18
N HIS A 78 -5.84 -9.58 15.28
CA HIS A 78 -6.36 -10.90 14.87
C HIS A 78 -6.45 -11.06 13.34
N GLU A 79 -6.44 -9.97 12.57
CA GLU A 79 -6.48 -10.03 11.11
C GLU A 79 -5.14 -10.48 10.50
N TYR A 80 -4.02 -10.19 11.18
CA TYR A 80 -2.71 -10.68 10.75
C TYR A 80 -2.63 -12.21 10.63
N PHE A 81 -3.39 -12.93 11.46
CA PHE A 81 -3.45 -14.41 11.38
C PHE A 81 -4.08 -14.91 10.08
N GLN A 82 -4.85 -14.09 9.38
CA GLN A 82 -5.43 -14.47 8.09
C GLN A 82 -4.37 -14.65 7.00
N ALA A 83 -3.18 -14.09 7.17
CA ALA A 83 -2.03 -14.31 6.29
C ALA A 83 -1.66 -15.81 6.22
N ALA A 84 -1.78 -16.53 7.35
CA ALA A 84 -1.60 -17.98 7.46
C ALA A 84 -0.27 -18.50 6.86
N GLY A 85 0.79 -17.69 6.86
CA GLY A 85 2.06 -18.03 6.24
C GLY A 85 2.03 -18.15 4.70
N GLN A 86 1.01 -17.60 4.04
CA GLN A 86 0.84 -17.67 2.59
C GLN A 86 1.11 -16.33 1.88
N VAL A 87 0.97 -15.23 2.59
CA VAL A 87 1.29 -13.87 2.12
C VAL A 87 1.90 -13.10 3.27
N GLN A 88 2.85 -12.25 2.99
CA GLN A 88 3.40 -11.35 4.00
C GLN A 88 2.60 -10.05 4.01
N ILE A 89 2.07 -9.66 5.17
CA ILE A 89 1.36 -8.38 5.32
C ILE A 89 2.38 -7.30 5.71
N LEU A 90 2.31 -6.17 5.04
CA LEU A 90 3.03 -4.94 5.35
C LEU A 90 2.02 -3.81 5.58
N ASP A 91 1.80 -3.44 6.84
CA ASP A 91 0.92 -2.35 7.26
C ASP A 91 1.74 -1.07 7.38
N VAL A 92 1.48 -0.13 6.49
CA VAL A 92 2.29 1.09 6.28
C VAL A 92 1.68 2.35 6.91
N GLY A 93 0.51 2.24 7.54
CA GLY A 93 -0.26 3.35 8.06
C GLY A 93 -1.27 3.92 7.06
N HIS A 94 -2.39 4.39 7.58
CA HIS A 94 -3.51 4.85 6.74
C HIS A 94 -3.13 6.09 5.94
N PHE A 95 -2.68 7.13 6.63
CA PHE A 95 -2.29 8.38 5.99
C PHE A 95 -1.17 8.15 4.96
N GLU A 96 -0.15 7.38 5.33
CA GLU A 96 1.03 7.09 4.50
C GLU A 96 0.65 6.34 3.22
N SER A 97 -0.39 5.52 3.25
CA SER A 97 -0.87 4.79 2.07
C SER A 97 -1.75 5.62 1.14
N GLU A 98 -2.25 6.80 1.56
CA GLU A 98 -3.27 7.55 0.82
C GLU A 98 -2.88 9.00 0.48
N TRP A 99 -1.96 9.64 1.20
CA TRP A 99 -1.69 11.07 1.06
C TRP A 99 -1.30 11.49 -0.37
N GLN A 100 -0.67 10.61 -1.13
CA GLN A 100 -0.27 10.87 -2.51
C GLN A 100 -1.45 10.99 -3.48
N THR A 101 -2.64 10.55 -3.07
CA THR A 101 -3.86 10.62 -3.89
C THR A 101 -4.21 12.05 -4.28
N SER A 102 -3.96 13.01 -3.39
CA SER A 102 -4.21 14.44 -3.67
C SER A 102 -3.37 14.95 -4.86
N ALA A 103 -2.09 14.59 -4.90
CA ALA A 103 -1.21 14.94 -6.01
C ALA A 103 -1.61 14.22 -7.31
N LEU A 104 -2.00 12.94 -7.22
CA LEU A 104 -2.49 12.18 -8.37
C LEU A 104 -3.74 12.83 -8.98
N ILE A 105 -4.70 13.22 -8.14
CA ILE A 105 -5.93 13.90 -8.59
C ILE A 105 -5.58 15.25 -9.22
N ALA A 106 -4.72 16.06 -8.59
CA ALA A 106 -4.30 17.35 -9.12
C ALA A 106 -3.66 17.20 -10.50
N ASN A 107 -2.77 16.22 -10.68
CA ASN A 107 -2.15 15.95 -11.97
C ASN A 107 -3.19 15.57 -13.03
N LYS A 108 -4.16 14.71 -12.69
CA LYS A 108 -5.24 14.33 -13.62
C LYS A 108 -6.15 15.51 -13.99
N ILE A 109 -6.41 16.42 -13.06
CA ILE A 109 -7.16 17.65 -13.35
C ILE A 109 -6.36 18.54 -14.29
N ASN A 110 -5.08 18.75 -14.03
CA ASN A 110 -4.20 19.58 -14.87
C ASN A 110 -4.07 19.01 -16.29
N GLU A 111 -3.94 17.68 -16.42
CA GLU A 111 -3.93 17.01 -17.74
C GLU A 111 -5.22 17.25 -18.52
N LYS A 112 -6.36 17.13 -17.85
CA LYS A 112 -7.68 17.24 -18.51
C LYS A 112 -8.12 18.69 -18.71
N PHE A 113 -7.74 19.59 -17.80
CA PHE A 113 -8.16 20.98 -17.77
C PHE A 113 -6.95 21.93 -17.58
N PRO A 114 -6.07 22.08 -18.58
CA PRO A 114 -4.79 22.77 -18.42
C PRO A 114 -4.92 24.29 -18.14
N LYS A 115 -6.12 24.85 -18.25
CA LYS A 115 -6.40 26.27 -17.94
C LYS A 115 -6.92 26.48 -16.51
N PHE A 116 -7.13 25.40 -15.74
CA PHE A 116 -7.55 25.49 -14.34
C PHE A 116 -6.34 25.63 -13.42
N ALA A 117 -6.42 26.54 -12.47
CA ALA A 117 -5.45 26.60 -11.39
C ALA A 117 -5.82 25.55 -10.34
N VAL A 118 -4.92 24.59 -10.12
CA VAL A 118 -5.07 23.55 -9.08
C VAL A 118 -4.09 23.84 -7.97
N HIS A 119 -4.58 23.95 -6.74
CA HIS A 119 -3.76 24.18 -5.55
C HIS A 119 -3.90 22.98 -4.61
N LEU A 120 -2.77 22.42 -4.21
CA LEU A 120 -2.72 21.42 -3.16
C LEU A 120 -2.68 22.11 -1.79
N SER A 121 -3.49 21.63 -0.85
CA SER A 121 -3.41 22.09 0.55
C SER A 121 -2.05 21.68 1.13
N THR A 122 -1.43 22.60 1.86
CA THR A 122 -0.19 22.36 2.62
C THR A 122 -0.46 21.96 4.09
N ILE A 123 -1.73 21.86 4.47
CA ILE A 123 -2.12 21.49 5.83
C ILE A 123 -1.83 20.01 6.04
N GLN A 124 -0.99 19.70 7.04
CA GLN A 124 -0.74 18.33 7.46
C GLN A 124 -1.91 17.84 8.32
N THR A 125 -2.58 16.79 7.85
CA THR A 125 -3.77 16.23 8.51
C THR A 125 -3.51 14.89 9.23
N ASN A 126 -2.27 14.36 9.16
CA ASN A 126 -1.93 13.11 9.86
C ASN A 126 -1.94 13.34 11.39
N PRO A 127 -2.83 12.70 12.15
CA PRO A 127 -2.85 12.82 13.60
C PRO A 127 -1.85 11.87 14.28
N VAL A 128 -1.22 10.97 13.52
CA VAL A 128 -0.32 9.94 14.06
C VAL A 128 1.12 10.45 14.05
N THR A 129 1.81 10.24 15.15
CA THR A 129 3.25 10.50 15.28
C THR A 129 3.95 9.24 15.77
N TYR A 130 5.16 9.04 15.30
CA TYR A 130 6.01 7.89 15.70
C TYR A 130 7.14 8.38 16.60
N ARG A 131 7.51 7.54 17.59
CA ARG A 131 8.61 7.78 18.53
C ARG A 131 9.61 6.64 18.49
#